data_fd503f89c52a7eaf1318dafee49352ba
#
_entry.id   fd503f89c52a7eaf1318dafee49352ba
#
_cell.length_a   1.000
_cell.length_b   1.000
_cell.length_c   1.000
_cell.angle_alpha   90.00
_cell.angle_beta   90.00
_cell.angle_gamma   90.00
#
_symmetry.space_group_name_H-M   'P 1'
#
loop_
_entity.id
_entity.type
_entity.pdbx_description
1 polymer ?
#
loop_
_entity_poly.entity_id
_entity_poly.type
_entity_poly.pdbx_seq_one_letter_code
_entity_poly.pdbx_strand_id
1 'polypeptide(L)'
;RSYSVTGVQTCALPILVPTKVIAVGLNYADHARESGKPLPKEPLFWLKAPTSLIPDGGKIEVPFAQHRTDYEAELAIVIGRRIRNVTPAAAARYIFGYTAAQDVSDRTIQNSETQWARCKSFDTFTPVGPYVETKIDPHDLTIQLFQNGQLRQNSNTSQLIFNAYHLVSFISTNMTLLPGDIILTGTPSGVGPIESGDRLEVRIQGLAPLINTVK
;
A
#
# COMPACT_ATOMS: atom_id res chain seq x y z
N ARG A 1 -5.58 -15.46 -29.54
CA ARG A 1 -4.87 -16.62 -28.92
C ARG A 1 -4.97 -16.43 -27.42
N SER A 2 -5.72 -17.29 -26.74
CA SER A 2 -5.79 -17.33 -25.28
C SER A 2 -4.52 -18.00 -24.76
N TYR A 3 -3.79 -17.32 -23.90
CA TYR A 3 -2.70 -17.94 -23.15
C TYR A 3 -3.29 -18.55 -21.88
N SER A 4 -3.31 -19.87 -21.80
CA SER A 4 -3.54 -20.59 -20.55
C SER A 4 -2.23 -20.57 -19.77
N VAL A 5 -2.19 -19.88 -18.62
CA VAL A 5 -1.06 -19.92 -17.70
C VAL A 5 -1.30 -21.07 -16.73
N THR A 6 -0.82 -22.25 -17.11
CA THR A 6 -0.64 -23.37 -16.18
C THR A 6 0.83 -23.45 -15.83
N GLY A 7 1.21 -22.90 -14.68
CA GLY A 7 2.55 -23.00 -14.16
C GLY A 7 2.71 -22.17 -12.90
N VAL A 8 3.11 -22.77 -11.80
CA VAL A 8 3.57 -22.07 -10.59
C VAL A 8 4.81 -21.28 -10.96
N GLN A 9 4.70 -19.98 -11.11
CA GLN A 9 5.85 -19.09 -11.28
C GLN A 9 6.52 -18.90 -9.93
N THR A 10 7.66 -19.55 -9.73
CA THR A 10 8.45 -19.48 -8.50
C THR A 10 9.41 -18.27 -8.46
N CYS A 11 9.40 -17.40 -9.46
CA CYS A 11 10.14 -16.14 -9.49
C CYS A 11 9.34 -15.14 -10.31
N ALA A 12 8.37 -14.49 -9.70
CA ALA A 12 7.76 -13.32 -10.32
C ALA A 12 8.58 -12.09 -9.96
N LEU A 13 9.34 -11.57 -10.89
CA LEU A 13 9.63 -10.15 -10.93
C LEU A 13 8.29 -9.42 -10.86
N PRO A 14 8.18 -8.26 -10.17
CA PRO A 14 6.93 -7.54 -10.14
C PRO A 14 6.46 -7.33 -11.58
N ILE A 15 5.27 -7.83 -11.89
CA ILE A 15 4.62 -7.65 -13.21
C ILE A 15 4.35 -6.16 -13.47
N LEU A 16 4.39 -5.36 -12.39
CA LEU A 16 4.19 -3.92 -12.41
C LEU A 16 5.54 -3.22 -12.33
N VAL A 17 5.83 -2.39 -13.33
CA VAL A 17 6.95 -1.45 -13.32
C VAL A 17 6.33 -0.05 -13.31
N PRO A 18 5.91 0.46 -12.15
CA PRO A 18 5.29 1.77 -12.06
C PRO A 18 6.30 2.86 -12.37
N THR A 19 5.83 3.95 -12.98
CA THR A 19 6.65 5.16 -13.09
C THR A 19 6.74 5.89 -11.75
N LYS A 20 5.78 5.65 -10.86
CA LYS A 20 5.75 6.17 -9.50
C LYS A 20 4.86 5.32 -8.59
N VAL A 21 5.22 5.32 -7.33
CA VAL A 21 4.40 4.82 -6.23
C VAL A 21 3.99 6.01 -5.38
N ILE A 22 2.71 6.14 -5.11
CA ILE A 22 2.13 7.22 -4.32
C ILE A 22 1.56 6.60 -3.06
N ALA A 23 1.95 7.10 -1.90
CA ALA A 23 1.38 6.68 -0.63
C ALA A 23 0.57 7.82 -0.02
N VAL A 24 -0.52 7.46 0.67
CA VAL A 24 -1.46 8.39 1.30
C VAL A 24 -1.44 8.18 2.81
N GLY A 25 -1.21 9.25 3.57
CA GLY A 25 -1.14 9.19 5.03
C GLY A 25 -2.37 9.71 5.72
N LEU A 26 -2.61 9.10 6.92
CA LEU A 26 -3.73 9.35 7.80
C LEU A 26 -5.08 9.25 7.06
N ASN A 27 -5.30 8.14 6.41
CA ASN A 27 -6.51 7.94 5.61
C ASN A 27 -7.49 6.92 6.20
N TYR A 28 -7.29 6.46 7.44
CA TYR A 28 -8.26 5.62 8.17
C TYR A 28 -8.75 6.33 9.42
N ALA A 29 -10.08 6.35 9.61
CA ALA A 29 -10.70 7.01 10.76
C ALA A 29 -10.33 6.38 12.10
N ASP A 30 -10.13 5.05 12.14
CA ASP A 30 -9.67 4.33 13.33
C ASP A 30 -8.20 4.67 13.66
N HIS A 31 -7.32 4.75 12.65
CA HIS A 31 -5.92 5.17 12.85
C HIS A 31 -5.80 6.63 13.27
N ALA A 32 -6.63 7.52 12.73
CA ALA A 32 -6.67 8.92 13.18
C ALA A 32 -7.05 9.02 14.67
N ARG A 33 -8.03 8.22 15.12
CA ARG A 33 -8.43 8.12 16.53
C ARG A 33 -7.32 7.60 17.42
N GLU A 34 -6.66 6.50 17.01
CA GLU A 34 -5.53 5.90 17.73
C GLU A 34 -4.39 6.90 17.94
N SER A 35 -4.04 7.66 16.90
CA SER A 35 -2.95 8.64 16.92
C SER A 35 -3.32 9.98 17.53
N GLY A 36 -4.57 10.20 17.96
CA GLY A 36 -5.05 11.46 18.52
C GLY A 36 -5.02 12.64 17.53
N LYS A 37 -4.97 12.35 16.22
CA LYS A 37 -4.90 13.39 15.18
C LYS A 37 -6.27 13.74 14.64
N PRO A 38 -6.53 15.00 14.28
CA PRO A 38 -7.76 15.41 13.63
C PRO A 38 -7.87 14.75 12.24
N LEU A 39 -9.09 14.51 11.79
CA LEU A 39 -9.32 14.02 10.42
C LEU A 39 -8.82 15.07 9.41
N PRO A 40 -8.04 14.66 8.41
CA PRO A 40 -7.55 15.57 7.39
C PRO A 40 -8.70 16.09 6.52
N LYS A 41 -8.60 17.34 6.07
CA LYS A 41 -9.58 17.94 5.14
C LYS A 41 -9.35 17.51 3.70
N GLU A 42 -8.11 17.17 3.35
CA GLU A 42 -7.67 16.74 2.02
C GLU A 42 -6.66 15.59 2.17
N PRO A 43 -6.53 14.72 1.16
CA PRO A 43 -5.53 13.67 1.16
C PRO A 43 -4.11 14.23 1.27
N LEU A 44 -3.37 13.81 2.29
CA LEU A 44 -1.92 14.00 2.34
C LEU A 44 -1.24 12.83 1.61
N PHE A 45 -0.41 13.12 0.63
CA PHE A 45 0.30 12.08 -0.10
C PHE A 45 1.77 12.45 -0.36
N TRP A 46 2.57 11.43 -0.61
CA TRP A 46 4.00 11.56 -1.00
C TRP A 46 4.34 10.51 -2.04
N LEU A 47 5.49 10.71 -2.71
CA LEU A 47 6.04 9.74 -3.64
C LEU A 47 6.98 8.79 -2.89
N LYS A 48 6.88 7.51 -3.19
CA LYS A 48 7.86 6.49 -2.81
C LYS A 48 8.72 6.14 -4.03
N ALA A 49 10.00 5.88 -3.79
CA ALA A 49 10.90 5.43 -4.84
C ALA A 49 10.41 4.08 -5.43
N PRO A 50 10.32 3.92 -6.76
CA PRO A 50 9.96 2.63 -7.36
C PRO A 50 10.90 1.50 -6.98
N THR A 51 12.15 1.79 -6.63
CA THR A 51 13.14 0.81 -6.15
C THR A 51 12.80 0.23 -4.77
N SER A 52 11.87 0.83 -4.03
CA SER A 52 11.38 0.28 -2.76
C SER A 52 10.45 -0.94 -2.94
N LEU A 53 9.98 -1.21 -4.16
CA LEU A 53 9.06 -2.31 -4.43
C LEU A 53 9.73 -3.67 -4.29
N ILE A 54 9.05 -4.58 -3.58
CA ILE A 54 9.37 -6.01 -3.56
C ILE A 54 8.10 -6.85 -3.74
N PRO A 55 8.21 -8.05 -4.35
CA PRO A 55 7.07 -8.94 -4.52
C PRO A 55 6.72 -9.69 -3.23
N ASP A 56 5.63 -10.45 -3.30
CA ASP A 56 5.33 -11.52 -2.36
C ASP A 56 6.52 -12.48 -2.21
N GLY A 57 6.79 -12.95 -0.99
CA GLY A 57 7.96 -13.76 -0.66
C GLY A 57 9.28 -12.98 -0.56
N GLY A 58 9.30 -11.69 -0.93
CA GLY A 58 10.47 -10.83 -0.80
C GLY A 58 10.84 -10.55 0.66
N LYS A 59 12.10 -10.18 0.90
CA LYS A 59 12.62 -9.86 2.23
C LYS A 59 12.67 -8.34 2.44
N ILE A 60 12.09 -7.87 3.53
CA ILE A 60 12.18 -6.49 3.98
C ILE A 60 13.53 -6.32 4.68
N GLU A 61 14.36 -5.40 4.21
CA GLU A 61 15.66 -5.10 4.80
C GLU A 61 15.56 -3.80 5.62
N VAL A 62 15.77 -3.91 6.94
CA VAL A 62 15.76 -2.76 7.84
C VAL A 62 17.15 -2.12 7.85
N PRO A 63 17.34 -0.89 7.30
CA PRO A 63 18.65 -0.32 7.09
C PRO A 63 19.36 0.12 8.39
N PHE A 64 18.58 0.41 9.44
CA PHE A 64 19.11 0.90 10.72
C PHE A 64 18.52 0.11 11.88
N ALA A 65 19.28 -0.86 12.41
CA ALA A 65 18.82 -1.74 13.48
C ALA A 65 18.41 -1.01 14.78
N GLN A 66 18.93 0.21 15.00
CA GLN A 66 18.59 1.04 16.18
C GLN A 66 17.34 1.90 15.97
N HIS A 67 16.80 1.97 14.76
CA HIS A 67 15.59 2.70 14.46
C HIS A 67 14.35 1.83 14.67
N ARG A 68 13.28 2.45 15.11
CA ARG A 68 11.97 1.81 15.05
C ARG A 68 11.45 1.84 13.60
N THR A 69 11.27 0.67 13.02
CA THR A 69 10.61 0.48 11.73
C THR A 69 9.31 -0.27 11.93
N ASP A 70 8.20 0.23 11.37
CA ASP A 70 6.87 -0.34 11.54
C ASP A 70 6.34 -0.91 10.23
N TYR A 71 5.50 -1.97 10.33
CA TYR A 71 4.63 -2.45 9.26
C TYR A 71 3.41 -1.55 9.11
N GLU A 72 2.86 -1.48 7.90
CA GLU A 72 1.59 -0.82 7.56
C GLU A 72 0.88 -1.60 6.45
N ALA A 73 -0.19 -2.34 6.78
CA ALA A 73 -1.01 -3.03 5.79
C ALA A 73 -1.88 -2.05 5.01
N GLU A 74 -1.89 -2.15 3.69
CA GLU A 74 -2.63 -1.24 2.82
C GLU A 74 -3.30 -1.95 1.64
N LEU A 75 -4.45 -1.43 1.23
CA LEU A 75 -4.98 -1.68 -0.10
C LEU A 75 -4.21 -0.83 -1.10
N ALA A 76 -3.76 -1.41 -2.20
CA ALA A 76 -3.11 -0.70 -3.29
C ALA A 76 -4.02 -0.64 -4.52
N ILE A 77 -4.14 0.54 -5.12
CA ILE A 77 -4.81 0.77 -6.40
C ILE A 77 -3.78 0.71 -7.51
N VAL A 78 -4.05 -0.06 -8.56
CA VAL A 78 -3.22 -0.11 -9.77
C VAL A 78 -3.92 0.65 -10.89
N ILE A 79 -3.26 1.64 -11.46
CA ILE A 79 -3.79 2.45 -12.57
C ILE A 79 -3.74 1.66 -13.88
N GLY A 80 -4.85 1.66 -14.62
CA GLY A 80 -4.97 0.92 -15.89
C GLY A 80 -4.85 1.78 -17.14
N ARG A 81 -5.12 3.08 -17.04
CA ARG A 81 -5.11 4.01 -18.17
C ARG A 81 -4.51 5.34 -17.77
N ARG A 82 -3.89 6.04 -18.71
CA ARG A 82 -3.40 7.40 -18.49
C ARG A 82 -4.53 8.32 -18.04
N ILE A 83 -4.36 9.01 -16.91
CA ILE A 83 -5.33 9.94 -16.35
C ILE A 83 -4.67 11.29 -16.02
N ARG A 84 -5.47 12.32 -16.18
CA ARG A 84 -5.21 13.68 -15.71
C ARG A 84 -6.54 14.36 -15.47
N ASN A 85 -6.75 14.85 -14.24
CA ASN A 85 -7.90 15.67 -13.86
C ASN A 85 -9.27 14.99 -14.10
N VAL A 86 -9.48 13.81 -13.49
CA VAL A 86 -10.77 13.09 -13.56
C VAL A 86 -11.61 13.31 -12.30
N THR A 87 -12.93 13.22 -12.44
CA THR A 87 -13.86 13.27 -11.30
C THR A 87 -13.89 11.92 -10.56
N PRO A 88 -14.29 11.89 -9.26
CA PRO A 88 -14.42 10.63 -8.53
C PRO A 88 -15.37 9.64 -9.21
N ALA A 89 -16.48 10.12 -9.79
CA ALA A 89 -17.44 9.28 -10.50
C ALA A 89 -16.87 8.61 -11.77
N ALA A 90 -15.83 9.20 -12.37
CA ALA A 90 -15.16 8.63 -13.54
C ALA A 90 -13.97 7.76 -13.18
N ALA A 91 -13.43 7.86 -11.96
CA ALA A 91 -12.16 7.26 -11.56
C ALA A 91 -12.10 5.74 -11.75
N ALA A 92 -13.20 5.02 -11.46
CA ALA A 92 -13.28 3.57 -11.61
C ALA A 92 -12.88 3.06 -13.00
N ARG A 93 -13.14 3.85 -14.06
CA ARG A 93 -12.85 3.47 -15.47
C ARG A 93 -11.34 3.44 -15.78
N TYR A 94 -10.52 4.01 -14.91
CA TYR A 94 -9.08 4.15 -15.08
C TYR A 94 -8.28 3.26 -14.16
N ILE A 95 -8.93 2.61 -13.21
CA ILE A 95 -8.33 1.63 -12.32
C ILE A 95 -8.25 0.29 -13.05
N PHE A 96 -7.07 -0.34 -13.03
CA PHE A 96 -6.89 -1.70 -13.53
C PHE A 96 -7.40 -2.73 -12.53
N GLY A 97 -7.13 -2.51 -11.25
CA GLY A 97 -7.52 -3.38 -10.15
C GLY A 97 -6.85 -3.00 -8.85
N TYR A 98 -6.90 -3.94 -7.90
CA TYR A 98 -6.44 -3.75 -6.54
C TYR A 98 -5.55 -4.91 -6.11
N THR A 99 -4.62 -4.65 -5.19
CA THR A 99 -3.75 -5.65 -4.61
C THR A 99 -3.42 -5.31 -3.16
N ALA A 100 -2.87 -6.28 -2.42
CA ALA A 100 -2.34 -6.02 -1.09
C ALA A 100 -0.98 -5.35 -1.17
N ALA A 101 -0.68 -4.49 -0.19
CA ALA A 101 0.61 -3.82 -0.08
C ALA A 101 0.98 -3.53 1.37
N GLN A 102 2.22 -3.10 1.58
CA GLN A 102 2.68 -2.50 2.83
C GLN A 102 3.41 -1.18 2.55
N ASP A 103 3.22 -0.19 3.43
CA ASP A 103 3.97 1.06 3.48
C ASP A 103 4.93 1.06 4.66
N VAL A 104 5.96 0.19 4.63
CA VAL A 104 6.95 0.07 5.70
C VAL A 104 7.60 1.42 5.98
N SER A 105 7.74 1.75 7.28
CA SER A 105 8.06 3.10 7.71
C SER A 105 9.13 3.13 8.80
N ASP A 106 10.24 3.84 8.56
CA ASP A 106 11.18 4.21 9.62
C ASP A 106 10.61 5.36 10.46
N ARG A 107 10.11 5.05 11.65
CA ARG A 107 9.49 6.04 12.54
C ARG A 107 10.47 7.02 13.14
N THR A 108 11.72 6.62 13.33
CA THR A 108 12.76 7.51 13.86
C THR A 108 13.01 8.67 12.90
N ILE A 109 13.15 8.38 11.62
CA ILE A 109 13.29 9.41 10.58
C ILE A 109 11.98 10.18 10.39
N GLN A 110 10.83 9.48 10.33
CA GLN A 110 9.53 10.11 10.16
C GLN A 110 9.24 11.19 11.21
N ASN A 111 9.64 10.95 12.46
CA ASN A 111 9.41 11.88 13.57
C ASN A 111 10.42 13.04 13.58
N SER A 112 11.56 12.93 12.93
CA SER A 112 12.60 13.94 12.88
C SER A 112 12.55 14.83 11.64
N GLU A 113 11.83 14.41 10.59
CA GLU A 113 11.76 15.10 9.30
C GLU A 113 10.32 15.49 8.94
N THR A 114 10.19 16.53 8.12
CA THR A 114 8.89 16.98 7.61
C THR A 114 8.50 16.31 6.29
N GLN A 115 9.46 15.72 5.58
CA GLN A 115 9.28 15.05 4.29
C GLN A 115 9.34 13.53 4.48
N TRP A 116 8.23 12.83 4.25
CA TRP A 116 8.12 11.39 4.53
C TRP A 116 8.64 10.48 3.40
N ALA A 117 8.96 11.04 2.24
CA ALA A 117 9.48 10.24 1.14
C ALA A 117 10.71 9.41 1.54
N ARG A 118 11.65 9.99 2.31
CA ARG A 118 12.86 9.31 2.75
C ARG A 118 12.57 8.13 3.67
N CYS A 119 11.80 8.33 4.75
CA CYS A 119 11.54 7.30 5.77
C CYS A 119 10.70 6.12 5.25
N LYS A 120 10.10 6.25 4.08
CA LYS A 120 9.20 5.27 3.46
C LYS A 120 9.71 4.71 2.11
N SER A 121 10.86 5.20 1.61
CA SER A 121 11.38 4.83 0.28
C SER A 121 12.69 4.04 0.32
N PHE A 122 13.10 3.50 1.47
CA PHE A 122 14.22 2.56 1.46
C PHE A 122 13.91 1.37 0.55
N ASP A 123 14.91 0.82 -0.08
CA ASP A 123 14.77 -0.41 -0.85
C ASP A 123 14.04 -1.44 0.01
N THR A 124 13.13 -2.20 -0.60
CA THR A 124 12.27 -3.21 0.05
C THR A 124 11.12 -2.70 0.93
N PHE A 125 10.95 -1.39 1.13
CA PHE A 125 9.91 -0.84 2.02
C PHE A 125 8.50 -0.78 1.40
N THR A 126 8.33 -1.33 0.19
CA THR A 126 7.01 -1.41 -0.46
C THR A 126 6.72 -2.82 -0.98
N PRO A 127 6.43 -3.78 -0.09
CA PRO A 127 5.86 -5.05 -0.52
C PRO A 127 4.55 -4.86 -1.25
N VAL A 128 4.36 -5.51 -2.42
CA VAL A 128 3.13 -5.43 -3.23
C VAL A 128 2.83 -6.77 -3.88
N GLY A 129 1.59 -7.17 -3.90
CA GLY A 129 1.15 -8.37 -4.63
C GLY A 129 0.32 -9.33 -3.80
N PRO A 130 0.33 -10.64 -4.14
CA PRO A 130 1.02 -11.24 -5.31
C PRO A 130 0.30 -11.03 -6.65
N TYR A 131 -1.00 -10.71 -6.64
CA TYR A 131 -1.84 -10.56 -7.84
C TYR A 131 -2.63 -9.27 -7.78
N VAL A 132 -3.07 -8.80 -8.95
CA VAL A 132 -4.01 -7.69 -9.06
C VAL A 132 -5.39 -8.28 -9.37
N GLU A 133 -6.34 -8.07 -8.45
CA GLU A 133 -7.74 -8.43 -8.66
C GLU A 133 -8.47 -7.29 -9.38
N THR A 134 -9.12 -7.61 -10.48
CA THR A 134 -9.77 -6.62 -11.35
C THR A 134 -11.28 -6.51 -11.15
N LYS A 135 -11.86 -7.45 -10.38
CA LYS A 135 -13.32 -7.56 -10.19
C LYS A 135 -13.69 -7.54 -8.70
N ILE A 136 -13.29 -6.50 -8.00
CA ILE A 136 -13.57 -6.34 -6.58
C ILE A 136 -14.07 -4.92 -6.30
N ASP A 137 -15.04 -4.78 -5.38
CA ASP A 137 -15.43 -3.47 -4.86
C ASP A 137 -14.48 -3.08 -3.71
N PRO A 138 -13.74 -1.97 -3.82
CA PRO A 138 -12.76 -1.58 -2.81
C PRO A 138 -13.36 -0.98 -1.53
N HIS A 139 -14.69 -0.79 -1.43
CA HIS A 139 -15.29 0.06 -0.40
C HIS A 139 -15.69 -0.67 0.89
N ASP A 140 -15.73 -2.00 0.87
CA ASP A 140 -16.13 -2.79 2.04
C ASP A 140 -15.34 -4.11 2.12
N LEU A 141 -14.04 -3.98 2.29
CA LEU A 141 -13.13 -5.12 2.39
C LEU A 141 -12.51 -5.19 3.77
N THR A 142 -12.58 -6.34 4.42
CA THR A 142 -11.78 -6.61 5.61
C THR A 142 -10.29 -6.54 5.25
N ILE A 143 -9.51 -5.78 6.04
CA ILE A 143 -8.05 -5.67 5.93
C ILE A 143 -7.40 -6.05 7.25
N GLN A 144 -6.45 -6.96 7.21
CA GLN A 144 -5.77 -7.52 8.37
C GLN A 144 -4.27 -7.65 8.13
N LEU A 145 -3.48 -7.49 9.19
CA LEU A 145 -2.07 -7.87 9.21
C LEU A 145 -1.79 -8.81 10.37
N PHE A 146 -1.06 -9.86 10.05
CA PHE A 146 -0.54 -10.82 11.02
C PHE A 146 0.99 -10.72 11.07
N GLN A 147 1.55 -10.60 12.27
CA GLN A 147 2.97 -10.70 12.54
C GLN A 147 3.23 -11.99 13.31
N ASN A 148 4.00 -12.91 12.74
CA ASN A 148 4.29 -14.23 13.33
C ASN A 148 3.02 -15.01 13.69
N GLY A 149 1.98 -14.92 12.86
CA GLY A 149 0.68 -15.53 13.08
C GLY A 149 -0.25 -14.83 14.06
N GLN A 150 0.20 -13.75 14.72
CA GLN A 150 -0.61 -12.95 15.62
C GLN A 150 -1.26 -11.79 14.89
N LEU A 151 -2.57 -11.63 15.02
CA LEU A 151 -3.33 -10.53 14.46
C LEU A 151 -2.89 -9.20 15.10
N ARG A 152 -2.47 -8.24 14.29
CA ARG A 152 -1.99 -6.91 14.72
C ARG A 152 -2.87 -5.79 14.23
N GLN A 153 -3.21 -5.80 12.94
CA GLN A 153 -4.14 -4.83 12.37
C GLN A 153 -5.41 -5.57 11.95
N ASN A 154 -6.57 -4.99 12.24
CA ASN A 154 -7.87 -5.53 11.86
C ASN A 154 -8.86 -4.39 11.68
N SER A 155 -9.23 -4.12 10.44
CA SER A 155 -10.13 -3.03 10.07
C SER A 155 -10.88 -3.37 8.77
N ASN A 156 -11.50 -2.36 8.19
CA ASN A 156 -12.25 -2.48 6.96
C ASN A 156 -12.03 -1.23 6.10
N THR A 157 -11.99 -1.38 4.78
CA THR A 157 -11.80 -0.26 3.84
C THR A 157 -12.94 0.77 3.88
N SER A 158 -14.08 0.45 4.47
CA SER A 158 -15.14 1.43 4.77
C SER A 158 -14.73 2.50 5.79
N GLN A 159 -13.63 2.27 6.54
CA GLN A 159 -13.03 3.25 7.45
C GLN A 159 -12.12 4.26 6.74
N LEU A 160 -11.89 4.11 5.43
CA LEU A 160 -11.15 5.10 4.62
C LEU A 160 -11.85 6.45 4.68
N ILE A 161 -11.10 7.49 5.09
CA ILE A 161 -11.58 8.90 5.12
C ILE A 161 -11.82 9.37 3.68
N PHE A 162 -10.88 9.08 2.79
CA PHE A 162 -10.98 9.31 1.35
C PHE A 162 -10.95 7.95 0.64
N ASN A 163 -12.06 7.56 0.02
CA ASN A 163 -12.16 6.28 -0.66
C ASN A 163 -11.27 6.22 -1.92
N ALA A 164 -11.12 5.03 -2.48
CA ALA A 164 -10.25 4.77 -3.63
C ALA A 164 -10.51 5.72 -4.83
N TYR A 165 -11.76 5.99 -5.14
CA TYR A 165 -12.12 6.85 -6.28
C TYR A 165 -11.81 8.31 -6.01
N HIS A 166 -12.00 8.77 -4.78
CA HIS A 166 -11.63 10.11 -4.37
C HIS A 166 -10.11 10.31 -4.46
N LEU A 167 -9.31 9.34 -3.98
CA LEU A 167 -7.85 9.39 -4.06
C LEU A 167 -7.36 9.48 -5.51
N VAL A 168 -7.86 8.64 -6.40
CA VAL A 168 -7.49 8.68 -7.83
C VAL A 168 -7.85 10.03 -8.45
N SER A 169 -9.04 10.53 -8.16
CA SER A 169 -9.48 11.86 -8.61
C SER A 169 -8.55 12.95 -8.11
N PHE A 170 -8.36 13.04 -6.79
CA PHE A 170 -7.56 14.08 -6.14
C PHE A 170 -6.11 14.08 -6.64
N ILE A 171 -5.45 12.92 -6.66
CA ILE A 171 -4.07 12.81 -7.12
C ILE A 171 -3.96 13.16 -8.61
N SER A 172 -4.96 12.79 -9.43
CA SER A 172 -4.97 13.12 -10.85
C SER A 172 -5.09 14.61 -11.16
N THR A 173 -5.57 15.43 -10.23
CA THR A 173 -5.55 16.90 -10.39
C THR A 173 -4.14 17.47 -10.22
N ASN A 174 -3.31 16.82 -9.42
CA ASN A 174 -1.94 17.25 -9.12
C ASN A 174 -0.94 16.77 -10.18
N MET A 175 -1.07 15.51 -10.61
CA MET A 175 -0.12 14.91 -11.56
C MET A 175 -0.80 13.92 -12.50
N THR A 176 -0.19 13.69 -13.68
CA THR A 176 -0.62 12.61 -14.57
C THR A 176 -0.28 11.27 -13.96
N LEU A 177 -1.28 10.36 -13.89
CA LEU A 177 -1.08 8.96 -13.57
C LEU A 177 -0.99 8.14 -14.86
N LEU A 178 -0.12 7.14 -14.88
CA LEU A 178 0.15 6.28 -16.03
C LEU A 178 -0.26 4.84 -15.71
N PRO A 179 -0.53 4.00 -16.73
CA PRO A 179 -0.76 2.58 -16.54
C PRO A 179 0.38 1.94 -15.74
N GLY A 180 0.03 1.15 -14.72
CA GLY A 180 0.98 0.51 -13.81
C GLY A 180 1.39 1.35 -12.60
N ASP A 181 1.10 2.66 -12.55
CA ASP A 181 1.29 3.45 -11.33
C ASP A 181 0.48 2.89 -10.17
N ILE A 182 1.03 2.98 -8.97
CA ILE A 182 0.45 2.40 -7.76
C ILE A 182 0.09 3.52 -6.78
N ILE A 183 -1.11 3.43 -6.17
CA ILE A 183 -1.51 4.29 -5.06
C ILE A 183 -1.78 3.40 -3.85
N LEU A 184 -1.00 3.58 -2.78
CA LEU A 184 -1.23 3.00 -1.47
C LEU A 184 -2.26 3.87 -0.75
N THR A 185 -3.32 3.26 -0.21
CA THR A 185 -4.52 4.01 0.24
C THR A 185 -4.49 4.45 1.69
N GLY A 186 -3.42 4.15 2.41
CA GLY A 186 -3.32 4.36 3.85
C GLY A 186 -3.53 3.08 4.66
N THR A 187 -3.03 3.06 5.87
CA THR A 187 -3.08 1.93 6.80
C THR A 187 -4.08 2.15 7.93
N PRO A 188 -4.76 1.12 8.43
CA PRO A 188 -5.61 1.19 9.62
C PRO A 188 -4.80 1.24 10.93
N SER A 189 -5.50 1.33 12.06
CA SER A 189 -4.92 1.22 13.41
C SER A 189 -4.17 -0.10 13.63
N GLY A 190 -3.28 -0.14 14.64
CA GLY A 190 -2.51 -1.31 15.05
C GLY A 190 -1.15 -1.43 14.37
N VAL A 191 -0.59 -0.34 13.83
CA VAL A 191 0.80 -0.31 13.34
C VAL A 191 1.78 -0.66 14.46
N GLY A 192 2.87 -1.35 14.13
CA GLY A 192 3.81 -1.81 15.14
C GLY A 192 5.18 -2.14 14.58
N PRO A 193 6.18 -2.32 15.48
CA PRO A 193 7.56 -2.54 15.08
C PRO A 193 7.76 -3.90 14.42
N ILE A 194 8.76 -3.94 13.53
CA ILE A 194 9.27 -5.17 12.92
C ILE A 194 10.72 -5.41 13.34
N GLU A 195 11.05 -6.70 13.47
CA GLU A 195 12.39 -7.16 13.83
C GLU A 195 12.88 -8.23 12.85
N SER A 196 14.18 -8.43 12.76
CA SER A 196 14.76 -9.50 11.95
C SER A 196 14.19 -10.87 12.34
N GLY A 197 13.78 -11.64 11.33
CA GLY A 197 13.12 -12.94 11.51
C GLY A 197 11.60 -12.88 11.51
N ASP A 198 10.98 -11.72 11.61
CA ASP A 198 9.53 -11.57 11.56
C ASP A 198 8.96 -12.02 10.22
N ARG A 199 7.79 -12.67 10.28
CA ARG A 199 6.94 -12.98 9.14
C ARG A 199 5.70 -12.11 9.19
N LEU A 200 5.50 -11.30 8.16
CA LEU A 200 4.36 -10.41 7.99
C LEU A 200 3.42 -10.99 6.94
N GLU A 201 2.13 -10.97 7.23
CA GLU A 201 1.09 -11.45 6.30
C GLU A 201 -0.05 -10.46 6.26
N VAL A 202 -0.24 -9.79 5.11
CA VAL A 202 -1.38 -8.93 4.85
C VAL A 202 -2.48 -9.75 4.20
N ARG A 203 -3.68 -9.70 4.76
CA ARG A 203 -4.89 -10.31 4.21
C ARG A 203 -5.94 -9.25 3.95
N ILE A 204 -6.39 -9.17 2.72
CA ILE A 204 -7.51 -8.32 2.33
C ILE A 204 -8.57 -9.21 1.70
N GLN A 205 -9.80 -9.05 2.11
CA GLN A 205 -10.93 -9.84 1.62
C GLN A 205 -11.00 -9.81 0.10
N GLY A 206 -11.06 -11.01 -0.53
CA GLY A 206 -11.12 -11.15 -2.00
C GLY A 206 -9.77 -11.01 -2.71
N LEU A 207 -8.68 -10.70 -2.00
CA LEU A 207 -7.33 -10.67 -2.55
C LEU A 207 -6.49 -11.85 -2.05
N ALA A 208 -5.47 -12.22 -2.80
CA ALA A 208 -4.47 -13.18 -2.30
C ALA A 208 -3.65 -12.56 -1.17
N PRO A 209 -3.27 -13.33 -0.13
CA PRO A 209 -2.44 -12.82 0.94
C PRO A 209 -1.04 -12.43 0.43
N LEU A 210 -0.52 -11.33 0.95
CA LEU A 210 0.84 -10.86 0.71
C LEU A 210 1.71 -11.25 1.91
N ILE A 211 2.78 -12.00 1.66
CA ILE A 211 3.64 -12.55 2.70
C ILE A 211 5.07 -12.11 2.48
N ASN A 212 5.68 -11.50 3.50
CA ASN A 212 7.08 -11.10 3.48
C ASN A 212 7.77 -11.47 4.79
N THR A 213 9.09 -11.59 4.75
CA THR A 213 9.92 -11.78 5.96
C THR A 213 10.84 -10.59 6.15
N VAL A 214 11.22 -10.32 7.39
CA VAL A 214 12.17 -9.27 7.74
C VAL A 214 13.58 -9.87 7.86
N LYS A 215 14.57 -9.23 7.27
CA LYS A 215 15.99 -9.65 7.31
C LYS A 215 16.74 -8.92 8.41
#